data_ec456ed6069fe0d35b436c98b1a056a8
#
_entry.id   ec456ed6069fe0d35b436c98b1a056a8
#
_cell.length_a   1.000
_cell.length_b   1.000
_cell.length_c   1.000
_cell.angle_alpha   90.00
_cell.angle_beta   90.00
_cell.angle_gamma   90.00
#
_symmetry.space_group_name_H-M   'P 1'
#
loop_
_entity.id
_entity.type
_entity.pdbx_description
1 polymer ?
#
loop_
_entity_poly.entity_id
_entity_poly.type
_entity_poly.pdbx_seq_one_letter_code
_entity_poly.pdbx_strand_id
1 'polypeptide(L)'
;MEYIHGTEDFKLERSSAVTLGKFDGVHLGHQKLISIVKEKAEEQGLLSVMFTFDRIPLSICPQKNQHFLSTNSERRMLCENYGIDVEVEYPFTTTLMNMEPEEFVGDILINKLKAKVIVVGTDYCFGRDRSGNVEFLISNAAKYGYETIVVEKEKFQDKDI
;
A
#
# COMPACT_ATOMS: atom_id res chain seq x y z
N MET A 1 -5.57 -6.63 -15.34
CA MET A 1 -5.32 -6.29 -13.91
C MET A 1 -6.43 -6.87 -13.06
N GLU A 2 -6.06 -7.49 -11.97
CA GLU A 2 -7.06 -7.97 -11.00
C GLU A 2 -7.35 -6.88 -10.00
N TYR A 3 -8.63 -6.72 -9.65
CA TYR A 3 -9.07 -5.70 -8.71
C TYR A 3 -9.78 -6.36 -7.53
N ILE A 4 -9.24 -6.17 -6.33
CA ILE A 4 -9.79 -6.70 -5.08
C ILE A 4 -10.28 -5.54 -4.25
N HIS A 5 -11.57 -5.51 -3.96
CA HIS A 5 -12.18 -4.39 -3.26
C HIS A 5 -13.24 -4.85 -2.27
N GLY A 6 -13.21 -4.27 -1.08
CA GLY A 6 -14.27 -4.44 -0.11
C GLY A 6 -14.32 -5.79 0.58
N THR A 7 -13.26 -6.56 0.49
CA THR A 7 -13.21 -7.87 1.12
C THR A 7 -11.87 -8.09 1.83
N GLU A 8 -11.92 -8.73 2.99
CA GLU A 8 -10.74 -9.20 3.70
C GLU A 8 -10.45 -10.66 3.36
N ASP A 9 -11.39 -11.31 2.67
CA ASP A 9 -11.31 -12.75 2.39
C ASP A 9 -10.68 -13.00 1.05
N PHE A 10 -9.35 -12.85 0.99
CA PHE A 10 -8.59 -13.14 -0.21
C PHE A 10 -7.17 -13.55 0.16
N LYS A 11 -6.50 -14.20 -0.76
CA LYS A 11 -5.12 -14.58 -0.62
C LYS A 11 -4.53 -14.73 -2.01
N LEU A 12 -3.41 -14.07 -2.27
CA LEU A 12 -2.76 -14.18 -3.57
C LEU A 12 -2.07 -15.54 -3.69
N GLU A 13 -2.04 -16.08 -4.89
CA GLU A 13 -1.44 -17.39 -5.15
C GLU A 13 0.07 -17.32 -5.36
N ARG A 14 0.58 -16.15 -5.74
CA ARG A 14 1.99 -15.95 -6.04
C ARG A 14 2.57 -14.87 -5.15
N SER A 15 3.88 -14.94 -4.97
CA SER A 15 4.62 -13.90 -4.26
C SER A 15 4.52 -12.57 -5.00
N SER A 16 4.60 -11.48 -4.25
CA SER A 16 4.35 -10.16 -4.80
C SER A 16 5.39 -9.13 -4.38
N ALA A 17 5.47 -8.08 -5.17
CA ALA A 17 6.07 -6.81 -4.79
C ALA A 17 4.92 -5.84 -4.57
N VAL A 18 4.86 -5.24 -3.40
CA VAL A 18 3.72 -4.44 -2.97
C VAL A 18 4.14 -3.02 -2.69
N THR A 19 3.38 -2.05 -3.20
CA THR A 19 3.52 -0.67 -2.74
C THR A 19 2.33 -0.32 -1.85
N LEU A 20 2.62 0.32 -0.73
CA LEU A 20 1.63 0.68 0.27
C LEU A 20 1.47 2.19 0.30
N GLY A 21 0.24 2.67 0.34
CA GLY A 21 0.00 4.10 0.43
C GLY A 21 -1.47 4.44 0.38
N LYS A 22 -1.77 5.71 0.52
CA LYS A 22 -3.14 6.21 0.41
C LYS A 22 -3.52 6.47 -1.04
N PHE A 23 -2.57 6.91 -1.82
CA PHE A 23 -2.74 7.18 -3.25
C PHE A 23 -3.91 8.12 -3.55
N ASP A 24 -4.03 9.18 -2.75
CA ASP A 24 -5.00 10.24 -2.99
C ASP A 24 -4.47 11.18 -4.05
N GLY A 25 -5.15 11.23 -5.18
CA GLY A 25 -4.73 12.07 -6.29
C GLY A 25 -3.57 11.46 -7.07
N VAL A 26 -3.20 12.15 -8.14
CA VAL A 26 -2.10 11.72 -9.00
C VAL A 26 -0.88 12.57 -8.70
N HIS A 27 -0.08 12.14 -7.73
CA HIS A 27 1.15 12.80 -7.37
C HIS A 27 2.33 12.10 -8.00
N LEU A 28 3.37 12.86 -8.30
CA LEU A 28 4.59 12.29 -8.87
C LEU A 28 5.22 11.27 -7.95
N GLY A 29 5.15 11.50 -6.63
CA GLY A 29 5.63 10.54 -5.66
C GLY A 29 4.92 9.20 -5.74
N HIS A 30 3.60 9.22 -5.94
CA HIS A 30 2.82 7.99 -6.10
C HIS A 30 3.19 7.27 -7.39
N GLN A 31 3.40 8.01 -8.46
CA GLN A 31 3.82 7.43 -9.73
C GLN A 31 5.18 6.76 -9.59
N LYS A 32 6.07 7.37 -8.82
CA LYS A 32 7.38 6.80 -8.57
C LYS A 32 7.29 5.48 -7.80
N LEU A 33 6.44 5.43 -6.78
CA LEU A 33 6.22 4.19 -6.01
C LEU A 33 5.70 3.07 -6.92
N ILE A 34 4.74 3.39 -7.78
CA ILE A 34 4.15 2.44 -8.70
C ILE A 34 5.19 1.95 -9.71
N SER A 35 6.00 2.85 -10.24
CA SER A 35 7.07 2.49 -11.18
C SER A 35 8.08 1.56 -10.56
N ILE A 36 8.48 1.83 -9.33
CA ILE A 36 9.48 1.02 -8.63
C ILE A 36 8.94 -0.38 -8.34
N VAL A 37 7.69 -0.47 -7.85
CA VAL A 37 7.12 -1.77 -7.55
C VAL A 37 6.96 -2.61 -8.82
N LYS A 38 6.59 -1.97 -9.91
CA LYS A 38 6.48 -2.64 -11.21
C LYS A 38 7.83 -3.17 -11.66
N GLU A 39 8.85 -2.35 -11.57
CA GLU A 39 10.21 -2.73 -11.95
C GLU A 39 10.71 -3.90 -11.12
N LYS A 40 10.52 -3.84 -9.81
CA LYS A 40 10.94 -4.91 -8.92
C LYS A 40 10.18 -6.21 -9.17
N ALA A 41 8.90 -6.10 -9.46
CA ALA A 41 8.09 -7.27 -9.78
C ALA A 41 8.60 -7.96 -11.05
N GLU A 42 8.88 -7.19 -12.10
CA GLU A 42 9.40 -7.74 -13.34
C GLU A 42 10.78 -8.36 -13.14
N GLU A 43 11.63 -7.69 -12.37
CA GLU A 43 13.00 -8.12 -12.12
C GLU A 43 13.04 -9.46 -11.39
N GLN A 44 12.13 -9.69 -10.46
CA GLN A 44 12.13 -10.87 -9.61
C GLN A 44 11.05 -11.90 -9.93
N GLY A 45 10.27 -11.67 -10.97
CA GLY A 45 9.20 -12.58 -11.34
C GLY A 45 8.04 -12.61 -10.36
N LEU A 46 7.71 -11.46 -9.78
CA LEU A 46 6.65 -11.31 -8.78
C LEU A 46 5.43 -10.63 -9.38
N LEU A 47 4.30 -10.78 -8.72
CA LEU A 47 3.13 -9.96 -9.04
C LEU A 47 3.38 -8.53 -8.54
N SER A 48 2.99 -7.55 -9.35
CA SER A 48 3.05 -6.16 -8.90
C SER A 48 1.71 -5.80 -8.27
N VAL A 49 1.73 -5.26 -7.06
CA VAL A 49 0.53 -5.00 -6.28
C VAL A 49 0.54 -3.57 -5.75
N MET A 50 -0.57 -2.87 -5.95
CA MET A 50 -0.81 -1.61 -5.26
C MET A 50 -1.84 -1.85 -4.17
N PHE A 51 -1.47 -1.59 -2.92
CA PHE A 51 -2.33 -1.81 -1.77
C PHE A 51 -2.70 -0.47 -1.16
N THR A 52 -3.99 -0.21 -1.01
CA THR A 52 -4.49 0.97 -0.35
C THR A 52 -5.72 0.62 0.48
N PHE A 53 -6.13 1.52 1.34
CA PHE A 53 -7.34 1.34 2.10
C PHE A 53 -8.49 2.00 1.37
N ASP A 54 -9.67 1.42 1.52
CA ASP A 54 -10.89 2.06 1.10
C ASP A 54 -11.13 3.30 1.97
N ARG A 55 -12.11 4.12 1.60
CA ARG A 55 -12.43 5.32 2.37
C ARG A 55 -12.73 4.97 3.82
N ILE A 56 -12.24 5.80 4.74
CA ILE A 56 -12.59 5.68 6.13
C ILE A 56 -14.05 6.07 6.28
N PRO A 57 -14.94 5.18 6.77
CA PRO A 57 -16.35 5.53 6.96
C PRO A 57 -16.51 6.67 7.95
N LEU A 58 -17.45 7.55 7.70
CA LEU A 58 -17.76 8.65 8.62
C LEU A 58 -18.18 8.15 9.99
N SER A 59 -18.79 6.97 10.04
CA SER A 59 -19.17 6.36 11.31
C SER A 59 -17.96 5.98 12.17
N ILE A 60 -16.80 5.82 11.57
CA ILE A 60 -15.57 5.50 12.31
C ILE A 60 -14.77 6.74 12.62
N CYS A 61 -14.61 7.63 11.65
CA CYS A 61 -13.80 8.85 11.80
C CYS A 61 -14.51 10.05 11.17
N PRO A 62 -15.52 10.61 11.86
CA PRO A 62 -16.26 11.75 11.29
C PRO A 62 -15.38 12.98 11.03
N GLN A 63 -14.42 13.24 11.89
CA GLN A 63 -13.55 14.41 11.74
C GLN A 63 -12.59 14.28 10.55
N LYS A 64 -12.43 13.08 10.09
CA LYS A 64 -11.56 12.82 8.94
C LYS A 64 -12.40 12.68 7.69
N ASN A 65 -13.42 13.50 7.59
CA ASN A 65 -14.19 13.58 6.38
C ASN A 65 -13.24 14.02 5.29
N GLN A 66 -12.96 13.15 4.40
CA GLN A 66 -11.89 13.35 3.50
C GLN A 66 -12.35 13.88 2.17
N HIS A 67 -11.60 14.82 1.69
CA HIS A 67 -11.69 15.24 0.32
C HIS A 67 -10.63 14.45 -0.45
N PHE A 68 -11.00 13.28 -0.90
CA PHE A 68 -10.09 12.49 -1.72
C PHE A 68 -9.92 13.17 -3.07
N LEU A 69 -8.67 13.34 -3.48
CA LEU A 69 -8.36 13.96 -4.76
C LEU A 69 -8.64 13.02 -5.92
N SER A 70 -8.73 11.74 -5.66
CA SER A 70 -9.06 10.76 -6.68
C SER A 70 -10.07 9.74 -6.16
N THR A 71 -10.84 9.20 -7.08
CA THR A 71 -11.78 8.13 -6.79
C THR A 71 -11.09 6.77 -6.91
N ASN A 72 -11.78 5.72 -6.46
CA ASN A 72 -11.29 4.37 -6.65
C ASN A 72 -11.12 4.05 -8.14
N SER A 73 -12.01 4.56 -8.98
CA SER A 73 -11.91 4.37 -10.43
C SER A 73 -10.66 5.00 -11.00
N GLU A 74 -10.30 6.19 -10.53
CA GLU A 74 -9.09 6.86 -10.99
C GLU A 74 -7.84 6.12 -10.56
N ARG A 75 -7.81 5.57 -9.35
CA ARG A 75 -6.71 4.75 -8.89
C ARG A 75 -6.56 3.50 -9.72
N ARG A 76 -7.67 2.85 -10.07
CA ARG A 76 -7.64 1.67 -10.94
C ARG A 76 -7.08 1.99 -12.32
N MET A 77 -7.50 3.11 -12.88
CA MET A 77 -6.97 3.55 -14.18
C MET A 77 -5.47 3.79 -14.12
N LEU A 78 -5.01 4.41 -13.06
CA LEU A 78 -3.58 4.66 -12.87
C LEU A 78 -2.80 3.35 -12.83
N CYS A 79 -3.29 2.37 -12.09
CA CYS A 79 -2.66 1.06 -12.01
C CYS A 79 -2.64 0.35 -13.35
N GLU A 80 -3.75 0.41 -14.09
CA GLU A 80 -3.81 -0.20 -15.41
C GLU A 80 -2.82 0.44 -16.37
N ASN A 81 -2.70 1.76 -16.32
CA ASN A 81 -1.77 2.50 -17.19
C ASN A 81 -0.32 2.13 -16.92
N TYR A 82 0.01 1.81 -15.68
CA TYR A 82 1.36 1.39 -15.32
C TYR A 82 1.56 -0.12 -15.41
N GLY A 83 0.53 -0.87 -15.74
CA GLY A 83 0.66 -2.31 -15.87
C GLY A 83 0.77 -3.07 -14.56
N ILE A 84 0.17 -2.55 -13.51
CA ILE A 84 0.12 -3.23 -12.21
C ILE A 84 -0.76 -4.48 -12.33
N ASP A 85 -0.32 -5.58 -11.75
CA ASP A 85 -1.03 -6.86 -11.85
C ASP A 85 -2.27 -6.91 -10.96
N VAL A 86 -2.17 -6.39 -9.75
CA VAL A 86 -3.28 -6.45 -8.78
C VAL A 86 -3.39 -5.13 -8.04
N GLU A 87 -4.62 -4.62 -7.95
CA GLU A 87 -4.91 -3.49 -7.07
C GLU A 87 -5.81 -3.96 -5.94
N VAL A 88 -5.40 -3.69 -4.70
CA VAL A 88 -6.17 -4.06 -3.51
C VAL A 88 -6.64 -2.81 -2.81
N GLU A 89 -7.96 -2.68 -2.65
CA GLU A 89 -8.59 -1.63 -1.85
C GLU A 89 -9.18 -2.32 -0.62
N TYR A 90 -8.38 -2.38 0.43
CA TYR A 90 -8.71 -3.12 1.63
C TYR A 90 -9.78 -2.39 2.44
N PRO A 91 -10.81 -3.06 2.94
CA PRO A 91 -11.87 -2.39 3.69
C PRO A 91 -11.34 -1.80 5.00
N PHE A 92 -11.72 -0.56 5.27
CA PHE A 92 -11.30 0.10 6.50
C PHE A 92 -12.35 -0.17 7.59
N THR A 93 -12.03 -1.11 8.46
CA THR A 93 -12.92 -1.55 9.54
C THR A 93 -12.34 -1.17 10.88
N THR A 94 -13.15 -1.30 11.95
CA THR A 94 -12.64 -1.09 13.30
C THR A 94 -11.58 -2.13 13.66
N THR A 95 -11.70 -3.33 13.14
CA THR A 95 -10.67 -4.36 13.31
C THR A 95 -9.34 -3.90 12.73
N LEU A 96 -9.37 -3.38 11.52
CA LEU A 96 -8.16 -2.86 10.87
C LEU A 96 -7.59 -1.67 11.64
N MET A 97 -8.46 -0.76 12.08
CA MET A 97 -8.04 0.43 12.79
C MET A 97 -7.32 0.10 14.09
N ASN A 98 -7.70 -0.99 14.73
CA ASN A 98 -7.11 -1.43 16.01
C ASN A 98 -6.04 -2.51 15.83
N MET A 99 -5.68 -2.82 14.61
CA MET A 99 -4.71 -3.88 14.33
C MET A 99 -3.30 -3.46 14.75
N GLU A 100 -2.61 -4.32 15.46
CA GLU A 100 -1.23 -4.06 15.82
C GLU A 100 -0.32 -4.14 14.59
N PRO A 101 0.79 -3.40 14.56
CA PRO A 101 1.68 -3.43 13.40
C PRO A 101 2.16 -4.82 13.03
N GLU A 102 2.44 -5.67 14.01
CA GLU A 102 2.87 -7.04 13.75
C GLU A 102 1.79 -7.84 13.06
N GLU A 103 0.53 -7.64 13.44
CA GLU A 103 -0.59 -8.32 12.79
C GLU A 103 -0.75 -7.85 11.36
N PHE A 104 -0.60 -6.55 11.11
CA PHE A 104 -0.69 -6.01 9.76
C PHE A 104 0.36 -6.65 8.86
N VAL A 105 1.60 -6.71 9.32
CA VAL A 105 2.67 -7.31 8.54
C VAL A 105 2.42 -8.82 8.35
N GLY A 106 2.18 -9.55 9.44
CA GLY A 106 2.05 -10.99 9.37
C GLY A 106 0.81 -11.47 8.63
N ASP A 107 -0.35 -10.89 8.95
CA ASP A 107 -1.62 -11.36 8.40
C ASP A 107 -1.89 -10.81 7.00
N ILE A 108 -1.62 -9.53 6.77
CA ILE A 108 -1.95 -8.91 5.49
C ILE A 108 -0.79 -9.00 4.51
N LEU A 109 0.36 -8.47 4.87
CA LEU A 109 1.47 -8.40 3.92
C LEU A 109 2.05 -9.76 3.60
N ILE A 110 2.17 -10.63 4.58
CA ILE A 110 2.78 -11.94 4.38
C ILE A 110 1.75 -13.00 4.01
N ASN A 111 0.71 -13.19 4.81
CA ASN A 111 -0.25 -14.25 4.56
C ASN A 111 -1.14 -14.00 3.34
N LYS A 112 -1.68 -12.80 3.21
CA LYS A 112 -2.61 -12.50 2.12
C LYS A 112 -1.89 -12.09 0.85
N LEU A 113 -0.89 -11.23 0.94
CA LEU A 113 -0.21 -10.67 -0.22
C LEU A 113 1.05 -11.43 -0.62
N LYS A 114 1.60 -12.23 0.26
CA LYS A 114 2.84 -12.97 0.03
C LYS A 114 3.96 -12.04 -0.43
N ALA A 115 4.10 -10.91 0.27
CA ALA A 115 5.03 -9.87 -0.11
C ALA A 115 6.48 -10.33 0.04
N LYS A 116 7.25 -10.12 -1.01
CA LYS A 116 8.71 -10.33 -1.01
C LYS A 116 9.45 -9.01 -1.13
N VAL A 117 8.79 -8.00 -1.66
CA VAL A 117 9.32 -6.64 -1.74
C VAL A 117 8.21 -5.69 -1.31
N ILE A 118 8.54 -4.75 -0.44
CA ILE A 118 7.60 -3.74 0.02
C ILE A 118 8.19 -2.37 -0.30
N VAL A 119 7.45 -1.57 -1.05
CA VAL A 119 7.86 -0.23 -1.48
C VAL A 119 6.97 0.79 -0.81
N VAL A 120 7.57 1.71 -0.05
CA VAL A 120 6.82 2.70 0.73
C VAL A 120 7.50 4.06 0.67
N GLY A 121 6.72 5.11 0.89
CA GLY A 121 7.27 6.44 1.12
C GLY A 121 7.80 6.58 2.55
N THR A 122 8.64 7.57 2.77
CA THR A 122 9.31 7.76 4.06
C THR A 122 8.37 8.05 5.22
N ASP A 123 7.17 8.55 4.93
CA ASP A 123 6.21 8.95 5.95
C ASP A 123 5.06 7.95 6.13
N TYR A 124 5.18 6.76 5.55
CA TYR A 124 4.10 5.78 5.64
C TYR A 124 3.96 5.26 7.07
N CYS A 125 2.72 5.24 7.56
CA CYS A 125 2.38 4.72 8.87
C CYS A 125 1.18 3.80 8.76
N PHE A 126 1.11 2.83 9.66
CA PHE A 126 0.02 1.84 9.66
C PHE A 126 -0.19 1.31 11.06
N GLY A 127 -1.26 0.51 11.21
CA GLY A 127 -1.57 -0.09 12.49
C GLY A 127 -2.23 0.86 13.46
N ARG A 128 -2.56 0.35 14.65
CA ARG A 128 -3.25 1.11 15.67
C ARG A 128 -2.44 2.34 16.10
N ASP A 129 -3.10 3.48 16.10
CA ASP A 129 -2.50 4.77 16.49
C ASP A 129 -1.25 5.11 15.69
N ARG A 130 -1.17 4.59 14.44
CA ARG A 130 -0.03 4.81 13.56
C ARG A 130 1.27 4.34 14.20
N SER A 131 1.20 3.29 14.99
CA SER A 131 2.36 2.75 15.71
C SER A 131 3.33 2.02 14.80
N GLY A 132 2.90 1.57 13.61
CA GLY A 132 3.79 1.01 12.60
C GLY A 132 4.31 2.09 11.68
N ASN A 133 5.55 1.94 11.24
CA ASN A 133 6.19 2.90 10.36
C ASN A 133 7.25 2.20 9.51
N VAL A 134 7.99 2.99 8.74
CA VAL A 134 9.04 2.48 7.85
C VAL A 134 10.11 1.72 8.64
N GLU A 135 10.49 2.24 9.79
CA GLU A 135 11.49 1.58 10.63
C GLU A 135 11.02 0.21 11.10
N PHE A 136 9.74 0.10 11.44
CA PHE A 136 9.15 -1.17 11.82
C PHE A 136 9.21 -2.18 10.67
N LEU A 137 8.90 -1.73 9.45
CA LEU A 137 8.98 -2.58 8.27
C LEU A 137 10.41 -3.08 8.04
N ILE A 138 11.38 -2.19 8.14
CA ILE A 138 12.79 -2.56 7.97
C ILE A 138 13.24 -3.54 9.04
N SER A 139 12.86 -3.29 10.29
CA SER A 139 13.25 -4.15 11.41
C SER A 139 12.72 -5.56 11.29
N ASN A 140 11.56 -5.73 10.67
CA ASN A 140 10.93 -7.05 10.55
C ASN A 140 11.20 -7.75 9.22
N ALA A 141 11.97 -7.11 8.34
CA ALA A 141 12.24 -7.65 6.99
C ALA A 141 12.91 -9.02 7.05
N ALA A 142 13.93 -9.18 7.88
CA ALA A 142 14.63 -10.45 7.99
C ALA A 142 13.75 -11.54 8.58
N LYS A 143 12.91 -11.20 9.54
CA LYS A 143 12.00 -12.14 10.19
C LYS A 143 11.01 -12.74 9.21
N TYR A 144 10.48 -11.93 8.30
CA TYR A 144 9.44 -12.36 7.36
C TYR A 144 9.94 -12.62 5.96
N GLY A 145 11.20 -12.32 5.68
CA GLY A 145 11.82 -12.63 4.39
C GLY A 145 11.41 -11.72 3.26
N TYR A 146 11.28 -10.43 3.51
CA TYR A 146 11.00 -9.46 2.47
C TYR A 146 12.07 -8.38 2.43
N GLU A 147 12.13 -7.66 1.32
CA GLU A 147 12.99 -6.49 1.14
C GLU A 147 12.15 -5.23 1.28
N THR A 148 12.66 -4.21 1.96
CA THR A 148 11.97 -2.93 2.10
C THR A 148 12.69 -1.88 1.27
N ILE A 149 11.94 -1.20 0.41
CA ILE A 149 12.46 -0.10 -0.40
C ILE A 149 11.74 1.16 0.05
N VAL A 150 12.52 2.13 0.53
CA VAL A 150 11.98 3.39 1.03
C VAL A 150 12.26 4.47 -0.01
N VAL A 151 11.22 5.14 -0.45
CA VAL A 151 11.30 6.16 -1.48
C VAL A 151 11.07 7.52 -0.85
N GLU A 152 12.01 8.43 -1.05
CA GLU A 152 11.86 9.79 -0.55
C GLU A 152 10.82 10.54 -1.36
N LYS A 153 10.12 11.47 -0.70
CA LYS A 153 9.14 12.30 -1.38
C LYS A 153 9.81 13.13 -2.47
N GLU A 154 9.15 13.20 -3.62
CA GLU A 154 9.58 14.09 -4.66
C GLU A 154 9.32 15.53 -4.25
N LYS A 155 10.24 16.40 -4.61
CA LYS A 155 10.10 17.82 -4.38
C LYS A 155 10.09 18.56 -5.72
N PHE A 156 9.17 19.48 -5.84
CA PHE A 156 9.10 20.36 -6.98
C PHE A 156 9.35 21.78 -6.53
N GLN A 157 10.36 22.43 -7.09
CA GLN A 157 10.66 23.82 -6.71
C GLN A 157 10.79 23.94 -5.20
N ASP A 158 11.46 22.99 -4.61
CA ASP A 158 11.71 22.92 -3.16
C ASP A 158 10.45 22.78 -2.30
N LYS A 159 9.37 22.29 -2.90
CA LYS A 159 8.13 22.00 -2.18
C LYS A 159 7.86 20.52 -2.19
N ASP A 160 7.36 20.02 -1.07
CA ASP A 160 6.88 18.64 -1.02
C ASP A 160 5.58 18.52 -1.82
N ILE A 161 5.49 17.46 -2.57
CA ILE A 161 4.31 17.19 -3.37
C ILE A 161 3.47 16.15 -2.66
#